data_ecd3afde8f7eb3d4e3bcdd0c912153ae
#
_entry.id   ecd3afde8f7eb3d4e3bcdd0c912153ae
#
_cell.length_a   1.000
_cell.length_b   1.000
_cell.length_c   1.000
_cell.angle_alpha   90.00
_cell.angle_beta   90.00
_cell.angle_gamma   90.00
#
_symmetry.space_group_name_H-M   'P 1'
#
loop_
_entity.id
_entity.type
_entity.pdbx_description
1 polymer ?
#
loop_
_entity_poly.entity_id
_entity_poly.type
_entity_poly.pdbx_seq_one_letter_code
_entity_poly.pdbx_strand_id
1 'polypeptide(L)'
;YLVIAGGGGGAGHYSGGGGAGGFRTNVSGATSGGGGSAESTYSATAQSYTITIGAGGDGKTIETDIADNGENSSIVPTSGTSIISIGGGGSAGNTVGSAGGSGGAGRVNQVAGAGTTNQGYAGGVGGGASNYGSGGGGGAGAVGTNGTTSSGSAGGVGVSSSITGTA
;
A
#
# COMPACT_ATOMS: atom_id res chain seq x y z
N TYR A 1 -8.65 -16.35 -6.16
CA TYR A 1 -7.38 -15.94 -5.54
C TYR A 1 -7.52 -14.68 -4.70
N LEU A 2 -6.57 -14.53 -3.82
CA LEU A 2 -6.25 -13.29 -3.13
C LEU A 2 -4.73 -13.15 -3.12
N VAL A 3 -4.21 -12.03 -3.63
CA VAL A 3 -2.76 -11.72 -3.64
C VAL A 3 -2.56 -10.36 -2.97
N ILE A 4 -1.84 -10.36 -1.84
CA ILE A 4 -1.52 -9.15 -1.07
C ILE A 4 0.00 -9.01 -1.04
N ALA A 5 0.51 -7.85 -1.34
CA ALA A 5 1.94 -7.54 -1.31
C ALA A 5 2.40 -7.06 0.07
N GLY A 6 3.72 -6.96 0.28
CA GLY A 6 4.30 -6.40 1.49
C GLY A 6 3.91 -4.93 1.69
N GLY A 7 3.66 -4.51 2.93
CA GLY A 7 3.44 -3.09 3.25
C GLY A 7 4.74 -2.29 3.23
N GLY A 8 4.68 -0.98 3.00
CA GLY A 8 5.82 -0.08 3.08
C GLY A 8 6.23 0.23 4.53
N GLY A 9 7.49 0.61 4.73
CA GLY A 9 8.02 1.03 6.03
C GLY A 9 7.56 2.43 6.44
N GLY A 10 7.57 2.71 7.73
CA GLY A 10 7.40 4.06 8.30
C GLY A 10 8.75 4.75 8.50
N ALA A 11 8.84 6.06 8.27
CA ALA A 11 10.03 6.84 8.58
C ALA A 11 9.95 7.52 9.95
N GLY A 12 11.10 7.93 10.50
CA GLY A 12 11.17 8.65 11.77
C GLY A 12 10.86 10.14 11.65
N HIS A 13 10.83 10.84 12.78
CA HIS A 13 10.72 12.32 12.90
C HIS A 13 9.62 12.97 12.05
N TYR A 14 8.46 13.17 12.62
CA TYR A 14 7.32 13.85 11.95
C TYR A 14 6.88 13.21 10.63
N SER A 15 7.30 11.99 10.38
CA SER A 15 6.86 11.21 9.22
C SER A 15 5.63 10.39 9.54
N GLY A 16 4.93 9.97 8.50
CA GLY A 16 3.74 9.13 8.64
C GLY A 16 4.04 7.65 8.48
N GLY A 17 3.00 6.87 8.36
CA GLY A 17 3.09 5.43 8.11
C GLY A 17 3.34 5.10 6.63
N GLY A 18 3.93 3.94 6.38
CA GLY A 18 3.97 3.36 5.03
C GLY A 18 2.57 3.00 4.52
N GLY A 19 2.42 2.87 3.22
CA GLY A 19 1.21 2.39 2.57
C GLY A 19 1.05 0.87 2.71
N ALA A 20 -0.19 0.39 2.66
CA ALA A 20 -0.46 -1.04 2.56
C ALA A 20 0.06 -1.60 1.22
N GLY A 21 0.41 -2.88 1.19
CA GLY A 21 0.64 -3.58 -0.07
C GLY A 21 -0.62 -3.59 -0.94
N GLY A 22 -0.45 -3.75 -2.23
CA GLY A 22 -1.56 -3.91 -3.16
C GLY A 22 -2.43 -5.10 -2.77
N PHE A 23 -3.72 -4.96 -2.96
CA PHE A 23 -4.72 -5.99 -2.68
C PHE A 23 -5.46 -6.35 -3.97
N ARG A 24 -5.29 -7.56 -4.46
CA ARG A 24 -5.91 -8.07 -5.68
C ARG A 24 -6.69 -9.34 -5.42
N THR A 25 -7.94 -9.40 -5.87
CA THR A 25 -8.80 -10.56 -5.67
C THR A 25 -9.78 -10.78 -6.82
N ASN A 26 -10.15 -12.04 -7.06
CA ASN A 26 -11.24 -12.40 -7.94
C ASN A 26 -12.43 -13.03 -7.18
N VAL A 27 -12.48 -12.88 -5.86
CA VAL A 27 -13.62 -13.39 -5.07
C VAL A 27 -14.88 -12.66 -5.49
N SER A 28 -15.90 -13.40 -5.90
CA SER A 28 -17.18 -12.84 -6.37
C SER A 28 -17.81 -11.94 -5.30
N GLY A 29 -18.22 -10.75 -5.71
CA GLY A 29 -18.80 -9.74 -4.81
C GLY A 29 -17.80 -8.97 -3.95
N ALA A 30 -16.50 -9.34 -3.96
CA ALA A 30 -15.47 -8.58 -3.29
C ALA A 30 -14.97 -7.41 -4.17
N THR A 31 -14.17 -6.54 -3.56
CA THR A 31 -13.46 -5.46 -4.26
C THR A 31 -11.95 -5.69 -4.16
N SER A 32 -11.22 -5.46 -5.24
CA SER A 32 -9.78 -5.24 -5.18
C SER A 32 -9.49 -3.88 -4.55
N GLY A 33 -8.26 -3.65 -4.10
CA GLY A 33 -7.88 -2.37 -3.52
C GLY A 33 -8.02 -1.21 -4.52
N GLY A 34 -7.96 0.03 -4.01
CA GLY A 34 -8.05 1.22 -4.87
C GLY A 34 -9.40 1.42 -5.55
N GLY A 35 -10.47 0.84 -5.01
CA GLY A 35 -11.83 0.89 -5.57
C GLY A 35 -12.06 -0.03 -6.76
N GLY A 36 -11.12 -0.93 -7.05
CA GLY A 36 -11.27 -1.92 -8.14
C GLY A 36 -12.33 -2.96 -7.82
N SER A 37 -13.07 -3.40 -8.83
CA SER A 37 -13.96 -4.56 -8.74
C SER A 37 -13.14 -5.86 -8.56
N ALA A 38 -13.82 -6.95 -8.19
CA ALA A 38 -13.24 -8.29 -8.28
C ALA A 38 -12.70 -8.53 -9.71
N GLU A 39 -11.49 -9.04 -9.81
CA GLU A 39 -10.85 -9.30 -11.09
C GLU A 39 -11.45 -10.54 -11.77
N SER A 40 -11.14 -10.70 -13.06
CA SER A 40 -11.59 -11.88 -13.81
C SER A 40 -11.05 -13.17 -13.21
N THR A 41 -11.81 -14.24 -13.38
CA THR A 41 -11.38 -15.58 -12.96
C THR A 41 -10.05 -15.95 -13.62
N TYR A 42 -9.13 -16.46 -12.82
CA TYR A 42 -7.85 -16.96 -13.29
C TYR A 42 -7.97 -18.46 -13.58
N SER A 43 -7.79 -18.83 -14.83
CA SER A 43 -7.79 -20.26 -15.24
C SER A 43 -6.40 -20.85 -15.03
N ALA A 44 -6.23 -21.59 -13.95
CA ALA A 44 -5.01 -22.33 -13.69
C ALA A 44 -4.95 -23.61 -14.56
N THR A 45 -3.90 -23.73 -15.35
CA THR A 45 -3.63 -24.92 -16.19
C THR A 45 -2.53 -25.78 -15.54
N ALA A 46 -2.36 -27.02 -16.00
CA ALA A 46 -1.33 -27.93 -15.48
C ALA A 46 0.07 -27.48 -15.94
N GLN A 47 0.74 -26.67 -15.12
CA GLN A 47 2.08 -26.15 -15.34
C GLN A 47 2.72 -25.74 -14.01
N SER A 48 4.01 -25.34 -14.04
CA SER A 48 4.67 -24.76 -12.85
C SER A 48 4.26 -23.30 -12.65
N TYR A 49 4.09 -22.91 -11.39
CA TYR A 49 3.83 -21.55 -10.96
C TYR A 49 4.89 -21.14 -9.94
N THR A 50 5.54 -20.02 -10.17
CA THR A 50 6.38 -19.38 -9.15
C THR A 50 5.49 -18.49 -8.30
N ILE A 51 5.42 -18.79 -6.99
CA ILE A 51 4.71 -17.98 -6.01
C ILE A 51 5.74 -17.18 -5.22
N THR A 52 5.60 -15.86 -5.23
CA THR A 52 6.43 -14.96 -4.43
C THR A 52 5.57 -14.28 -3.38
N ILE A 53 6.02 -14.30 -2.13
CA ILE A 53 5.43 -13.52 -1.04
C ILE A 53 6.39 -12.38 -0.73
N GLY A 54 5.99 -11.15 -1.03
CA GLY A 54 6.80 -9.96 -0.81
C GLY A 54 6.94 -9.62 0.67
N ALA A 55 8.15 -9.29 1.09
CA ALA A 55 8.44 -8.81 2.44
C ALA A 55 7.90 -7.38 2.65
N GLY A 56 7.70 -6.98 3.90
CA GLY A 56 7.47 -5.57 4.25
C GLY A 56 8.74 -4.74 4.06
N GLY A 57 8.58 -3.46 3.79
CA GLY A 57 9.68 -2.50 3.72
C GLY A 57 10.18 -2.11 5.11
N ASP A 58 11.50 -1.86 5.20
CA ASP A 58 12.13 -1.45 6.46
C ASP A 58 11.75 -0.01 6.82
N GLY A 59 11.48 0.20 8.11
CA GLY A 59 11.35 1.54 8.67
C GLY A 59 12.70 2.24 8.78
N LYS A 60 12.68 3.58 8.85
CA LYS A 60 13.89 4.39 9.07
C LYS A 60 13.73 5.25 10.31
N THR A 61 14.82 5.46 11.00
CA THR A 61 14.88 6.29 12.22
C THR A 61 15.46 7.68 11.97
N ILE A 62 16.16 7.86 10.85
CA ILE A 62 16.80 9.12 10.47
C ILE A 62 15.82 9.99 9.72
N GLU A 63 15.78 11.26 10.07
CA GLU A 63 14.82 12.23 9.56
C GLU A 63 14.83 12.41 8.03
N THR A 64 16.01 12.26 7.43
CA THR A 64 16.20 12.48 5.98
C THR A 64 15.87 11.27 5.12
N ASP A 65 15.77 10.10 5.73
CA ASP A 65 15.61 8.86 4.99
C ASP A 65 14.17 8.59 4.64
N ILE A 66 13.94 8.19 3.40
CA ILE A 66 12.66 7.61 2.97
C ILE A 66 12.65 6.16 3.44
N ALA A 67 11.56 5.73 4.05
CA ALA A 67 11.38 4.32 4.40
C ALA A 67 11.27 3.45 3.14
N ASP A 68 11.65 2.19 3.26
CA ASP A 68 11.68 1.29 2.12
C ASP A 68 10.26 0.90 1.69
N ASN A 69 10.08 0.70 0.40
CA ASN A 69 8.85 0.11 -0.12
C ASN A 69 8.76 -1.36 0.28
N GLY A 70 7.55 -1.85 0.44
CA GLY A 70 7.32 -3.29 0.49
C GLY A 70 7.64 -3.96 -0.85
N GLU A 71 7.85 -5.26 -0.82
CA GLU A 71 8.08 -6.06 -2.01
C GLU A 71 6.78 -6.57 -2.63
N ASN A 72 6.84 -6.88 -3.93
CA ASN A 72 5.70 -7.41 -4.67
C ASN A 72 5.42 -8.87 -4.26
N SER A 73 4.14 -9.22 -4.19
CA SER A 73 3.70 -10.61 -4.17
C SER A 73 3.16 -11.00 -5.56
N SER A 74 3.41 -12.24 -5.98
CA SER A 74 3.01 -12.64 -7.32
C SER A 74 2.69 -14.12 -7.47
N ILE A 75 1.88 -14.41 -8.49
CA ILE A 75 1.65 -15.74 -9.09
C ILE A 75 2.13 -15.65 -10.54
N VAL A 76 3.23 -16.31 -10.86
CA VAL A 76 3.86 -16.27 -12.20
C VAL A 76 3.87 -17.67 -12.80
N PRO A 77 3.03 -17.95 -13.80
CA PRO A 77 3.04 -19.22 -14.54
C PRO A 77 4.25 -19.32 -15.47
N THR A 78 4.64 -20.53 -15.84
CA THR A 78 5.66 -20.75 -16.88
C THR A 78 5.21 -20.16 -18.23
N SER A 79 3.91 -20.17 -18.52
CA SER A 79 3.31 -19.58 -19.72
C SER A 79 1.94 -18.97 -19.38
N GLY A 80 1.69 -17.76 -19.87
CA GLY A 80 0.41 -17.07 -19.66
C GLY A 80 0.54 -15.79 -18.83
N THR A 81 -0.58 -15.34 -18.28
CA THR A 81 -0.68 -14.06 -17.56
C THR A 81 -0.28 -14.21 -16.08
N SER A 82 0.61 -13.35 -15.61
CA SER A 82 0.98 -13.25 -14.21
C SER A 82 0.00 -12.36 -13.44
N ILE A 83 -0.18 -12.67 -12.15
CA ILE A 83 -0.85 -11.79 -11.18
C ILE A 83 0.23 -11.20 -10.28
N ILE A 84 0.40 -9.89 -10.31
CA ILE A 84 1.40 -9.18 -9.50
C ILE A 84 0.70 -8.12 -8.66
N SER A 85 0.81 -8.23 -7.36
CA SER A 85 0.41 -7.18 -6.41
C SER A 85 1.63 -6.37 -6.02
N ILE A 86 1.52 -5.05 -6.12
CA ILE A 86 2.63 -4.11 -5.92
C ILE A 86 2.84 -3.85 -4.43
N GLY A 87 4.11 -3.82 -3.98
CA GLY A 87 4.45 -3.47 -2.60
C GLY A 87 3.94 -2.10 -2.19
N GLY A 88 3.66 -1.89 -0.92
CA GLY A 88 3.26 -0.60 -0.38
C GLY A 88 4.38 0.42 -0.42
N GLY A 89 4.06 1.69 -0.64
CA GLY A 89 5.03 2.77 -0.64
C GLY A 89 5.55 3.10 0.76
N GLY A 90 6.86 3.33 0.91
CA GLY A 90 7.45 3.83 2.14
C GLY A 90 7.02 5.28 2.43
N SER A 91 6.97 5.67 3.72
CA SER A 91 6.63 7.04 4.08
C SER A 91 7.76 8.02 3.76
N ALA A 92 7.41 9.29 3.61
CA ALA A 92 8.35 10.36 3.33
C ALA A 92 9.34 10.57 4.49
N GLY A 93 10.63 10.73 4.11
CA GLY A 93 11.60 11.47 4.92
C GLY A 93 11.52 12.96 4.59
N ASN A 94 12.59 13.57 4.06
CA ASN A 94 12.56 14.98 3.60
C ASN A 94 12.01 15.19 2.18
N THR A 95 11.40 14.18 1.58
CA THR A 95 10.85 14.22 0.22
C THR A 95 9.39 13.77 0.23
N VAL A 96 8.84 13.47 -0.92
CA VAL A 96 7.48 12.93 -1.07
C VAL A 96 7.41 11.48 -0.59
N GLY A 97 6.25 11.04 -0.10
CA GLY A 97 6.00 9.62 0.16
C GLY A 97 6.11 8.79 -1.11
N SER A 98 6.61 7.56 -0.99
CA SER A 98 6.78 6.67 -2.13
C SER A 98 5.43 6.16 -2.65
N ALA A 99 5.31 6.04 -3.98
CA ALA A 99 4.20 5.33 -4.58
C ALA A 99 4.33 3.81 -4.35
N GLY A 100 3.18 3.11 -4.35
CA GLY A 100 3.14 1.67 -4.15
C GLY A 100 1.78 1.08 -4.50
N GLY A 101 1.52 -0.15 -4.06
CA GLY A 101 0.18 -0.73 -4.10
C GLY A 101 -0.80 0.22 -3.44
N SER A 102 -0.53 0.59 -2.17
CA SER A 102 -1.01 1.84 -1.57
C SER A 102 0.18 2.76 -1.29
N GLY A 103 -0.01 4.06 -1.39
CA GLY A 103 1.06 5.05 -1.25
C GLY A 103 1.47 5.32 0.19
N GLY A 104 2.75 5.63 0.41
CA GLY A 104 3.26 6.07 1.71
C GLY A 104 2.79 7.47 2.09
N ALA A 105 2.73 7.75 3.36
CA ALA A 105 2.33 9.06 3.89
C ALA A 105 3.32 10.17 3.56
N GLY A 106 2.80 11.39 3.42
CA GLY A 106 3.61 12.60 3.40
C GLY A 106 4.08 12.99 4.82
N ARG A 107 5.34 13.40 4.94
CA ARG A 107 5.85 14.12 6.10
C ARG A 107 5.32 15.56 6.09
N VAL A 108 5.51 16.28 7.19
CA VAL A 108 5.16 17.71 7.31
C VAL A 108 5.58 18.49 6.05
N ASN A 109 4.65 19.23 5.46
CA ASN A 109 4.76 19.96 4.19
C ASN A 109 5.06 19.10 2.96
N GLN A 110 5.01 17.79 3.04
CA GLN A 110 5.29 16.91 1.90
C GLN A 110 4.03 16.21 1.40
N VAL A 111 3.99 15.97 0.10
CA VAL A 111 2.93 15.18 -0.51
C VAL A 111 3.13 13.69 -0.21
N ALA A 112 2.04 12.97 -0.25
CA ALA A 112 2.04 11.53 -0.09
C ALA A 112 2.32 10.81 -1.41
N GLY A 113 2.69 9.53 -1.32
CA GLY A 113 2.81 8.63 -2.45
C GLY A 113 1.44 8.29 -3.05
N ALA A 114 1.42 8.07 -4.35
CA ALA A 114 0.24 7.57 -5.05
C ALA A 114 0.02 6.07 -4.79
N GLY A 115 -1.24 5.64 -4.79
CA GLY A 115 -1.60 4.24 -4.88
C GLY A 115 -1.64 3.76 -6.33
N THR A 116 -1.51 2.46 -6.54
CA THR A 116 -1.71 1.82 -7.83
C THR A 116 -3.20 1.58 -8.06
N THR A 117 -3.70 2.01 -9.21
CA THR A 117 -5.10 1.78 -9.62
C THR A 117 -5.49 0.32 -9.46
N ASN A 118 -6.67 0.07 -8.91
CA ASN A 118 -7.21 -1.27 -8.62
C ASN A 118 -6.35 -2.12 -7.68
N GLN A 119 -5.42 -1.51 -6.91
CA GLN A 119 -4.63 -2.23 -5.90
C GLN A 119 -4.59 -1.52 -4.55
N GLY A 120 -4.72 -0.19 -4.51
CA GLY A 120 -4.75 0.58 -3.28
C GLY A 120 -4.83 2.08 -3.52
N TYR A 121 -4.96 2.83 -2.44
CA TYR A 121 -5.13 4.28 -2.47
C TYR A 121 -3.86 5.03 -2.07
N ALA A 122 -3.82 6.32 -2.40
CA ALA A 122 -2.74 7.21 -2.01
C ALA A 122 -2.64 7.37 -0.48
N GLY A 123 -1.47 7.74 0.00
CA GLY A 123 -1.30 8.23 1.36
C GLY A 123 -1.92 9.61 1.56
N GLY A 124 -2.01 10.05 2.81
CA GLY A 124 -2.37 11.41 3.19
C GLY A 124 -1.17 12.35 3.11
N VAL A 125 -1.37 13.59 2.69
CA VAL A 125 -0.34 14.63 2.70
C VAL A 125 -0.01 15.06 4.13
N GLY A 126 1.21 15.53 4.36
CA GLY A 126 1.59 16.08 5.66
C GLY A 126 0.96 17.45 5.92
N GLY A 127 0.76 17.78 7.18
CA GLY A 127 0.28 19.10 7.62
C GLY A 127 1.31 20.21 7.39
N GLY A 128 0.90 21.46 7.55
CA GLY A 128 1.75 22.63 7.36
C GLY A 128 2.88 22.74 8.40
N ALA A 129 3.93 23.53 8.07
CA ALA A 129 5.17 23.65 8.86
C ALA A 129 5.00 24.05 10.33
N SER A 130 3.93 24.74 10.67
CA SER A 130 3.68 25.18 12.05
C SER A 130 3.13 24.07 12.95
N ASN A 131 2.87 22.88 12.43
CA ASN A 131 1.94 21.96 13.02
C ASN A 131 2.43 20.51 13.16
N TYR A 132 3.53 20.18 12.54
CA TYR A 132 4.22 18.88 12.64
C TYR A 132 3.35 17.61 12.46
N GLY A 133 2.07 17.73 12.01
CA GLY A 133 1.21 16.59 11.74
C GLY A 133 1.62 15.89 10.45
N SER A 134 1.90 14.60 10.51
CA SER A 134 2.13 13.76 9.33
C SER A 134 0.84 13.19 8.78
N GLY A 135 0.82 12.88 7.50
CA GLY A 135 -0.27 12.12 6.88
C GLY A 135 -0.29 10.67 7.32
N GLY A 136 -1.40 9.98 7.10
CA GLY A 136 -1.52 8.53 7.25
C GLY A 136 -1.13 7.79 5.97
N GLY A 137 -0.62 6.57 6.03
CA GLY A 137 -0.38 5.72 4.86
C GLY A 137 -1.68 5.37 4.15
N GLY A 138 -1.63 5.14 2.84
CA GLY A 138 -2.78 4.67 2.07
C GLY A 138 -3.18 3.25 2.46
N GLY A 139 -4.47 2.97 2.42
CA GLY A 139 -5.04 1.64 2.61
C GLY A 139 -5.52 1.02 1.30
N ALA A 140 -5.87 -0.25 1.31
CA ALA A 140 -6.53 -0.88 0.17
C ALA A 140 -7.95 -0.33 -0.07
N GLY A 141 -8.64 0.08 1.00
CA GLY A 141 -10.03 0.54 0.97
C GLY A 141 -10.23 2.07 0.96
N ALA A 142 -9.24 2.85 1.36
CA ALA A 142 -9.34 4.30 1.37
C ALA A 142 -7.97 5.01 1.34
N VAL A 143 -8.00 6.28 0.96
CA VAL A 143 -6.86 7.21 1.06
C VAL A 143 -6.49 7.41 2.53
N GLY A 144 -5.19 7.55 2.82
CA GLY A 144 -4.72 7.98 4.12
C GLY A 144 -5.19 9.39 4.47
N THR A 145 -5.48 9.65 5.72
CA THR A 145 -5.94 10.97 6.19
C THR A 145 -4.79 11.98 6.15
N ASN A 146 -5.08 13.20 5.71
CA ASN A 146 -4.11 14.28 5.69
C ASN A 146 -3.72 14.71 7.11
N GLY A 147 -2.44 15.09 7.27
CA GLY A 147 -1.93 15.65 8.52
C GLY A 147 -2.65 16.92 8.93
N THR A 148 -2.95 17.03 10.18
CA THR A 148 -3.50 18.23 10.82
C THR A 148 -2.46 18.91 11.71
N THR A 149 -2.87 19.95 12.43
CA THR A 149 -1.98 20.92 13.07
C THR A 149 -1.06 20.40 14.18
N SER A 150 -1.25 19.21 14.74
CA SER A 150 -0.45 18.77 15.89
C SER A 150 -0.33 17.25 16.09
N SER A 151 -0.94 16.46 15.23
CA SER A 151 -1.00 15.00 15.41
C SER A 151 -0.78 14.26 14.09
N GLY A 152 -0.18 13.09 14.16
CA GLY A 152 -0.18 12.14 13.05
C GLY A 152 -1.61 11.70 12.74
N SER A 153 -1.88 11.42 11.47
CA SER A 153 -3.22 11.11 10.98
C SER A 153 -3.43 9.62 10.75
N ALA A 154 -4.69 9.20 10.74
CA ALA A 154 -5.06 7.81 10.55
C ALA A 154 -4.67 7.30 9.14
N GLY A 155 -4.22 6.06 9.05
CA GLY A 155 -4.07 5.37 7.78
C GLY A 155 -5.42 5.11 7.11
N GLY A 156 -5.38 4.88 5.79
CA GLY A 156 -6.56 4.44 5.04
C GLY A 156 -7.03 3.06 5.51
N VAL A 157 -8.34 2.85 5.52
CA VAL A 157 -8.91 1.55 5.90
C VAL A 157 -8.52 0.45 4.91
N GLY A 158 -8.51 -0.80 5.39
CA GLY A 158 -8.30 -1.99 4.56
C GLY A 158 -9.56 -2.43 3.82
N VAL A 159 -9.46 -3.55 3.13
CA VAL A 159 -10.57 -4.27 2.48
C VAL A 159 -10.68 -5.65 3.15
N SER A 160 -11.91 -6.06 3.45
CA SER A 160 -12.18 -7.41 3.94
C SER A 160 -12.26 -8.41 2.77
N SER A 161 -11.99 -9.69 3.05
CA SER A 161 -12.12 -10.77 2.07
C SER A 161 -12.78 -11.99 2.71
N SER A 162 -13.69 -12.60 1.99
CA SER A 162 -14.35 -13.85 2.37
C SER A 162 -13.71 -15.10 1.74
N ILE A 163 -12.49 -15.01 1.22
CA ILE A 163 -11.83 -16.13 0.51
C ILE A 163 -11.67 -17.38 1.40
N THR A 164 -11.59 -17.21 2.71
CA THR A 164 -11.49 -18.33 3.68
C THR A 164 -12.84 -18.69 4.30
N GLY A 165 -13.95 -18.12 3.81
CA GLY A 165 -15.30 -18.33 4.31
C GLY A 165 -16.00 -17.02 4.69
N THR A 166 -16.08 -16.69 5.97
CA THR A 166 -16.65 -15.43 6.46
C THR A 166 -15.60 -14.33 6.52
N ALA A 167 -15.99 -13.10 6.13
CA ALA A 167 -15.16 -11.91 6.24
C ALA A 167 -15.43 -11.18 7.57
#